data_afb4237b8e3197d943f3cc80dacaf150
#
_entry.id   afb4237b8e3197d943f3cc80dacaf150
#
_cell.length_a   1.000
_cell.length_b   1.000
_cell.length_c   1.000
_cell.angle_alpha   90.00
_cell.angle_beta   90.00
_cell.angle_gamma   90.00
#
_symmetry.space_group_name_H-M   'P 1'
#
loop_
_entity.id
_entity.type
_entity.pdbx_description
1 polymer ?
#
loop_
_entity_poly.entity_id
_entity_poly.type
_entity_poly.pdbx_seq_one_letter_code
_entity_poly.pdbx_strand_id
1 'polypeptide(L)'
;MLAQAQAPAAAAARDTVLIVGDSLSAEYGLKRGTGWVPLLEKQLAVDKKSARVVNASISGDTTSGGRSRLPALLIQHKPSVVVIELGGNDALRGLPLDMTEANLLAMTRA
;
A
#
# COMPACT_ATOMS: atom_id res chain seq x y z
N MET A 1 -20.95 -26.13 -5.56
CA MET A 1 -20.76 -25.48 -5.97
C MET A 1 -20.74 -24.73 -6.33
N LEU A 2 -20.87 -24.14 -6.40
CA LEU A 2 -20.79 -23.26 -6.74
C LEU A 2 -21.07 -22.17 -6.89
N ALA A 3 -21.96 -22.18 -6.73
CA ALA A 3 -22.49 -20.85 -6.71
C ALA A 3 -21.44 -19.83 -6.42
N GLN A 4 -20.64 -20.22 -5.62
CA GLN A 4 -19.56 -19.32 -5.36
C GLN A 4 -18.63 -19.17 -6.53
N ALA A 5 -18.79 -19.95 -7.53
CA ALA A 5 -17.96 -19.78 -8.70
C ALA A 5 -18.15 -18.41 -9.33
N GLN A 6 -19.37 -17.89 -9.31
CA GLN A 6 -19.58 -16.57 -9.88
C GLN A 6 -19.10 -15.47 -8.98
N ALA A 7 -19.40 -15.54 -7.69
CA ALA A 7 -18.96 -14.51 -6.76
C ALA A 7 -17.44 -14.46 -6.66
N PRO A 8 -16.74 -15.58 -6.52
CA PRO A 8 -15.28 -15.54 -6.51
C PRO A 8 -14.68 -15.03 -7.82
N ALA A 9 -15.31 -15.35 -8.94
CA ALA A 9 -14.81 -14.86 -10.22
C ALA A 9 -14.92 -13.34 -10.29
N ALA A 10 -16.02 -12.78 -9.82
CA ALA A 10 -16.19 -11.34 -9.78
C ALA A 10 -15.16 -10.68 -8.84
N ALA A 11 -14.93 -11.30 -7.69
CA ALA A 11 -13.93 -10.80 -6.76
C ALA A 11 -12.52 -10.93 -7.34
N ALA A 12 -12.25 -12.02 -8.07
CA ALA A 12 -10.95 -12.22 -8.69
C ALA A 12 -10.67 -11.20 -9.79
N ALA A 13 -11.72 -10.65 -10.41
CA ALA A 13 -11.57 -9.62 -11.44
C ALA A 13 -11.35 -8.23 -10.83
N ARG A 14 -11.50 -8.09 -9.51
CA ARG A 14 -11.32 -6.82 -8.84
C ARG A 14 -9.84 -6.50 -8.70
N ASP A 15 -9.49 -5.26 -9.02
CA ASP A 15 -8.13 -4.77 -8.77
C ASP A 15 -7.86 -4.67 -7.27
N THR A 16 -6.64 -4.92 -6.90
CA THR A 16 -6.17 -4.71 -5.54
C THR A 16 -5.06 -3.68 -5.57
N VAL A 17 -5.26 -2.60 -4.82
CA VAL A 17 -4.28 -1.54 -4.64
C VAL A 17 -3.64 -1.74 -3.28
N LEU A 18 -2.35 -1.99 -3.27
CA LEU A 18 -1.58 -2.15 -2.04
C LEU A 18 -0.87 -0.85 -1.72
N ILE A 19 -1.08 -0.33 -0.51
CA ILE A 19 -0.40 0.87 -0.04
C ILE A 19 0.69 0.45 0.95
N VAL A 20 1.93 0.80 0.65
CA VAL A 20 3.07 0.54 1.53
C VAL A 20 3.66 1.89 1.91
N GLY A 21 3.29 2.38 3.06
CA GLY A 21 3.65 3.71 3.49
C GLY A 21 3.99 3.79 4.98
N ASP A 22 4.12 5.01 5.46
CA ASP A 22 4.45 5.32 6.84
C ASP A 22 3.27 6.00 7.54
N SER A 23 3.56 6.86 8.54
CA SER A 23 2.52 7.53 9.31
C SER A 23 1.59 8.40 8.45
N LEU A 24 2.07 8.93 7.33
CA LEU A 24 1.24 9.75 6.46
C LEU A 24 0.10 8.94 5.82
N SER A 25 0.33 7.65 5.61
CA SER A 25 -0.69 6.75 5.06
C SER A 25 -1.42 5.96 6.14
N ALA A 26 -0.83 5.82 7.33
CA ALA A 26 -1.40 5.04 8.43
C ALA A 26 -2.36 5.85 9.31
N GLU A 27 -2.66 7.09 8.94
CA GLU A 27 -3.55 8.00 9.68
C GLU A 27 -3.02 8.39 11.06
N TYR A 28 -1.71 8.35 11.28
CA TYR A 28 -1.14 8.74 12.56
C TYR A 28 -1.52 10.19 12.90
N GLY A 29 -2.09 10.40 14.07
CA GLY A 29 -2.49 11.74 14.51
C GLY A 29 -3.76 12.25 13.86
N LEU A 30 -4.44 11.47 13.04
CA LEU A 30 -5.67 11.84 12.39
C LEU A 30 -6.84 11.03 12.92
N LYS A 31 -8.03 11.61 12.85
CA LYS A 31 -9.24 10.84 13.08
C LYS A 31 -9.35 9.76 12.03
N ARG A 32 -9.65 8.54 12.47
CA ARG A 32 -9.78 7.41 11.56
C ARG A 32 -10.80 7.70 10.45
N GLY A 33 -10.44 7.41 9.23
CA GLY A 33 -11.29 7.62 8.06
C GLY A 33 -11.09 8.96 7.38
N THR A 34 -10.22 9.83 7.91
CA THR A 34 -9.97 11.16 7.33
C THR A 34 -8.64 11.27 6.60
N GLY A 35 -7.81 10.21 6.62
CA GLY A 35 -6.55 10.20 5.90
C GLY A 35 -6.77 9.98 4.41
N TRP A 36 -5.65 10.07 3.64
CA TRP A 36 -5.78 10.01 2.18
C TRP A 36 -6.21 8.62 1.68
N VAL A 37 -5.84 7.54 2.37
CA VAL A 37 -6.20 6.19 1.91
C VAL A 37 -7.70 5.95 2.01
N PRO A 38 -8.38 6.22 3.16
CA PRO A 38 -9.83 6.13 3.20
C PRO A 38 -10.52 7.04 2.19
N LEU A 39 -9.95 8.22 1.93
CA LEU A 39 -10.51 9.12 0.92
C LEU A 39 -10.39 8.51 -0.49
N LEU A 40 -9.27 7.85 -0.77
CA LEU A 40 -9.12 7.12 -2.03
C LEU A 40 -10.16 6.01 -2.16
N GLU A 41 -10.40 5.26 -1.09
CA GLU A 41 -11.40 4.19 -1.09
C GLU A 41 -12.79 4.75 -1.40
N LYS A 42 -13.14 5.88 -0.79
CA LYS A 42 -14.42 6.53 -1.05
C LYS A 42 -14.52 6.99 -2.49
N GLN A 43 -13.46 7.55 -3.04
CA GLN A 43 -13.45 8.04 -4.41
C GLN A 43 -13.60 6.89 -5.40
N LEU A 44 -12.92 5.77 -5.16
CA LEU A 44 -13.06 4.59 -6.01
C LEU A 44 -14.49 4.06 -5.99
N ALA A 45 -15.14 4.08 -4.83
CA ALA A 45 -16.53 3.66 -4.72
C ALA A 45 -17.47 4.61 -5.48
N VAL A 46 -17.24 5.92 -5.38
CA VAL A 46 -18.02 6.92 -6.12
C VAL A 46 -17.88 6.69 -7.62
N ASP A 47 -16.66 6.41 -8.08
CA ASP A 47 -16.38 6.18 -9.49
C ASP A 47 -16.80 4.78 -9.95
N LYS A 48 -17.36 3.99 -9.05
CA LYS A 48 -17.82 2.61 -9.33
C LYS A 48 -16.69 1.74 -9.86
N LYS A 49 -15.47 1.95 -9.35
CA LYS A 49 -14.33 1.11 -9.71
C LYS A 49 -14.33 -0.15 -8.85
N SER A 50 -14.14 -1.29 -9.50
CA SER A 50 -14.05 -2.56 -8.79
C SER A 50 -12.63 -2.73 -8.28
N ALA A 51 -12.33 -2.08 -7.17
CA ALA A 51 -10.99 -2.08 -6.60
C ALA A 51 -11.07 -2.25 -5.08
N ARG A 52 -10.12 -3.01 -4.55
CA ARG A 52 -9.93 -3.19 -3.12
C ARG A 52 -8.63 -2.50 -2.72
N VAL A 53 -8.67 -1.72 -1.65
CA VAL A 53 -7.49 -1.04 -1.14
C VAL A 53 -7.01 -1.75 0.12
N VAL A 54 -5.75 -2.16 0.13
CA VAL A 54 -5.09 -2.77 1.29
C VAL A 54 -4.05 -1.79 1.78
N ASN A 55 -4.28 -1.22 2.95
CA ASN A 55 -3.33 -0.28 3.54
C ASN A 55 -2.41 -1.03 4.51
N ALA A 56 -1.20 -1.29 4.06
CA ALA A 56 -0.18 -1.97 4.85
C ALA A 56 0.85 -1.00 5.42
N SER A 57 0.44 0.25 5.64
CA SER A 57 1.33 1.29 6.13
C SER A 57 1.60 1.13 7.62
N ILE A 58 2.83 1.49 8.02
CA ILE A 58 3.28 1.40 9.40
C ILE A 58 3.92 2.73 9.79
N SER A 59 3.39 3.34 10.87
CA SER A 59 3.95 4.60 11.37
C SER A 59 5.42 4.43 11.72
N GLY A 60 6.23 5.38 11.29
CA GLY A 60 7.67 5.36 11.56
C GLY A 60 8.50 4.53 10.60
N ASP A 61 7.87 3.85 9.64
CA ASP A 61 8.60 2.98 8.73
C ASP A 61 9.56 3.75 7.82
N THR A 62 10.64 3.09 7.48
CA THR A 62 11.65 3.60 6.56
C THR A 62 11.58 2.86 5.24
N THR A 63 12.36 3.31 4.25
CA THR A 63 12.46 2.58 2.98
C THR A 63 13.05 1.18 3.19
N SER A 64 13.96 1.01 4.14
CA SER A 64 14.50 -0.30 4.47
C SER A 64 13.43 -1.24 5.01
N GLY A 65 12.58 -0.73 5.90
CA GLY A 65 11.46 -1.50 6.44
C GLY A 65 10.48 -1.92 5.36
N GLY A 66 10.12 -0.97 4.49
CA GLY A 66 9.24 -1.28 3.37
C GLY A 66 9.81 -2.34 2.45
N ARG A 67 11.10 -2.20 2.11
CA ARG A 67 11.78 -3.18 1.25
C ARG A 67 11.77 -4.57 1.88
N SER A 68 11.96 -4.66 3.19
CA SER A 68 12.00 -5.95 3.90
C SER A 68 10.66 -6.67 3.88
N ARG A 69 9.55 -5.96 3.99
CA ARG A 69 8.23 -6.58 4.10
C ARG A 69 7.46 -6.66 2.78
N LEU A 70 7.90 -5.95 1.76
CA LEU A 70 7.19 -5.94 0.48
C LEU A 70 7.04 -7.32 -0.16
N PRO A 71 8.06 -8.19 -0.22
CA PRO A 71 7.90 -9.49 -0.87
C PRO A 71 6.75 -10.33 -0.30
N ALA A 72 6.63 -10.38 1.02
CA ALA A 72 5.54 -11.13 1.66
C ALA A 72 4.18 -10.51 1.34
N LEU A 73 4.11 -9.18 1.30
CA LEU A 73 2.86 -8.48 0.98
C LEU A 73 2.43 -8.74 -0.47
N LEU A 74 3.38 -8.79 -1.40
CA LEU A 74 3.08 -9.10 -2.79
C LEU A 74 2.51 -10.51 -2.94
N ILE A 75 3.09 -11.47 -2.21
CA ILE A 75 2.62 -12.85 -2.24
C ILE A 75 1.23 -12.95 -1.62
N GLN A 76 1.02 -12.29 -0.49
CA GLN A 76 -0.22 -12.38 0.27
C GLN A 76 -1.39 -11.73 -0.48
N HIS A 77 -1.18 -10.55 -1.04
CA HIS A 77 -2.26 -9.74 -1.58
C HIS A 77 -2.37 -9.78 -3.11
N LYS A 78 -1.30 -10.17 -3.80
CA LYS A 78 -1.25 -10.22 -5.27
C LYS A 78 -1.82 -8.96 -5.90
N PRO A 79 -1.29 -7.78 -5.53
CA PRO A 79 -1.86 -6.52 -6.01
C PRO A 79 -1.62 -6.31 -7.49
N SER A 80 -2.52 -5.56 -8.13
CA SER A 80 -2.31 -5.07 -9.49
C SER A 80 -1.66 -3.69 -9.50
N VAL A 81 -1.77 -2.96 -8.38
CA VAL A 81 -1.14 -1.64 -8.23
C VAL A 81 -0.52 -1.57 -6.84
N VAL A 82 0.69 -1.06 -6.77
CA VAL A 82 1.37 -0.83 -5.49
C VAL A 82 1.73 0.64 -5.40
N VAL A 83 1.34 1.29 -4.31
CA VAL A 83 1.71 2.66 -4.02
C VAL A 83 2.72 2.64 -2.87
N ILE A 84 3.88 3.21 -3.08
CA ILE A 84 4.93 3.31 -2.08
C ILE A 84 5.04 4.76 -1.63
N GLU A 85 4.77 4.99 -0.35
CA GLU A 85 4.87 6.33 0.24
C GLU A 85 5.84 6.24 1.42
N LEU A 86 7.14 6.28 1.15
CA LEU A 86 8.21 6.11 2.13
C LEU A 86 9.37 7.04 1.80
N GLY A 87 10.20 7.32 2.79
CA GLY A 87 11.41 8.13 2.64
C GLY A 87 11.52 9.27 3.64
N GLY A 88 10.38 9.77 4.14
CA GLY A 88 10.39 10.84 5.12
C GLY A 88 11.12 10.46 6.40
N ASN A 89 10.93 9.25 6.88
CA ASN A 89 11.59 8.79 8.09
C ASN A 89 13.08 8.52 7.87
N ASP A 90 13.48 8.12 6.67
CA ASP A 90 14.88 8.03 6.31
C ASP A 90 15.55 9.40 6.49
N ALA A 91 14.91 10.43 5.97
CA ALA A 91 15.42 11.80 6.07
C ALA A 91 15.46 12.29 7.52
N LEU A 92 14.40 12.05 8.28
CA LEU A 92 14.35 12.46 9.69
C LEU A 92 15.42 11.80 10.53
N ARG A 93 15.83 10.58 10.19
CA ARG A 93 16.88 9.85 10.90
C ARG A 93 18.26 10.10 10.34
N GLY A 94 18.39 10.96 9.32
CA GLY A 94 19.66 11.28 8.72
C GLY A 94 20.32 10.11 7.99
N LEU A 95 19.51 9.19 7.46
CA LEU A 95 20.05 8.06 6.72
C LEU A 95 20.59 8.50 5.36
N PRO A 96 21.61 7.80 4.81
CA PRO A 96 22.19 8.20 3.53
C PRO A 96 21.18 8.19 2.39
N LEU A 97 21.19 9.21 1.54
CA LEU A 97 20.26 9.32 0.42
C LEU A 97 20.43 8.19 -0.59
N ASP A 98 21.64 7.72 -0.81
CA ASP A 98 21.87 6.61 -1.74
C ASP A 98 21.25 5.31 -1.25
N MET A 99 21.17 5.12 0.08
CA MET A 99 20.47 3.96 0.65
C MET A 99 18.97 4.06 0.41
N THR A 100 18.40 5.25 0.61
CA THR A 100 16.99 5.52 0.35
C THR A 100 16.67 5.24 -1.12
N GLU A 101 17.48 5.76 -2.01
CA GLU A 101 17.31 5.55 -3.45
C GLU A 101 17.38 4.07 -3.80
N ALA A 102 18.36 3.35 -3.27
CA ALA A 102 18.53 1.92 -3.56
C ALA A 102 17.31 1.11 -3.08
N ASN A 103 16.78 1.46 -1.90
CA ASN A 103 15.62 0.77 -1.35
C ASN A 103 14.36 1.03 -2.20
N LEU A 104 14.13 2.28 -2.59
CA LEU A 104 12.99 2.63 -3.43
C LEU A 104 13.10 1.94 -4.79
N LEU A 105 14.30 1.92 -5.37
CA LEU A 105 14.52 1.26 -6.65
C LEU A 105 14.26 -0.24 -6.56
N ALA A 106 14.74 -0.88 -5.50
CA ALA A 106 14.52 -2.31 -5.29
C ALA A 106 13.02 -2.63 -5.18
N MET A 107 12.27 -1.79 -4.47
CA MET A 107 10.82 -2.01 -4.32
C MET A 107 10.08 -1.80 -5.64
N THR A 108 10.47 -0.81 -6.43
CA THR A 108 9.78 -0.55 -7.70
C THR A 108 10.06 -1.63 -8.74
N ARG A 109 11.16 -2.36 -8.58
CA ARG A 109 11.52 -3.47 -9.47
C ARG A 109 11.02 -4.83 -9.01
N ALA A 110 10.44 -4.88 -7.85
CA ALA A 110 9.98 -6.14 -7.27
C ALA A 110 8.76 -6.73 -7.99
#